data_25917b498a296ba5560981cd08691225
#
_entry.id   25917b498a296ba5560981cd08691225
#
_cell.length_a   1.000
_cell.length_b   1.000
_cell.length_c   1.000
_cell.angle_alpha   90.00
_cell.angle_beta   90.00
_cell.angle_gamma   90.00
#
_symmetry.space_group_name_H-M   'P 1'
#
loop_
_entity.id
_entity.type
_entity.pdbx_description
1 polymer ?
#
loop_
_entity_poly.entity_id
_entity_poly.type
_entity_poly.pdbx_seq_one_letter_code
_entity_poly.pdbx_strand_id
1 'polypeptide(L)'
;MIYHNNISFAGAGRVAEALCKELFHAGFRIDKIASETEASGGALADSCNAEWSSELHFPDSTKVIIVAVPDRRLRDVLGWIKFAPGTLIAHTAGSFGLDIFPEQINQKGIFYPLQTFSKNRKINFVDLPFLLESSDDESSEILRSLAESIFGKVYFVDTEQRMMLHLAAIFACNFTNHMLTVGKEVALKAGFSFEILTPLIKETISKAMDNGPDNSQTGPAVRHDQNTIEKHLKLLSFSPELQRIYDEMTRSIIEYYKTKDK
;
A
#
# COMPACT_ATOMS: atom_id res chain seq x y z
N MET A 1 -5.70 -29.44 1.52
CA MET A 1 -6.39 -29.43 0.20
C MET A 1 -6.94 -28.03 0.01
N ILE A 2 -6.49 -27.31 -1.02
CA ILE A 2 -6.94 -25.93 -1.30
C ILE A 2 -8.31 -26.04 -1.95
N TYR A 3 -9.38 -25.89 -1.17
CA TYR A 3 -10.77 -26.04 -1.64
C TYR A 3 -11.29 -24.85 -2.48
N HIS A 4 -10.49 -23.77 -2.64
CA HIS A 4 -10.95 -22.51 -3.27
C HIS A 4 -9.97 -22.04 -4.36
N ASN A 5 -9.77 -22.91 -5.39
CA ASN A 5 -8.77 -22.67 -6.44
C ASN A 5 -9.17 -21.61 -7.48
N ASN A 6 -10.44 -21.19 -7.51
CA ASN A 6 -10.97 -20.28 -8.53
C ASN A 6 -11.11 -18.86 -7.99
N ILE A 7 -10.32 -17.98 -8.52
CA ILE A 7 -10.25 -16.56 -8.10
C ILE A 7 -10.62 -15.67 -9.28
N SER A 8 -11.32 -14.60 -9.02
CA SER A 8 -11.55 -13.52 -9.98
C SER A 8 -11.12 -12.17 -9.40
N PHE A 9 -10.87 -11.23 -10.27
CA PHE A 9 -10.47 -9.86 -9.87
C PHE A 9 -11.44 -8.83 -10.43
N ALA A 10 -11.86 -7.90 -9.58
CA ALA A 10 -12.46 -6.64 -10.00
C ALA A 10 -11.40 -5.54 -9.87
N GLY A 11 -10.93 -5.06 -11.02
CA GLY A 11 -9.81 -4.13 -11.16
C GLY A 11 -8.57 -4.78 -11.77
N ALA A 12 -7.80 -3.98 -12.51
CA ALA A 12 -6.54 -4.36 -13.16
C ALA A 12 -5.43 -3.33 -12.87
N GLY A 13 -5.49 -2.69 -11.68
CA GLY A 13 -4.47 -1.77 -11.20
C GLY A 13 -3.23 -2.51 -10.70
N ARG A 14 -2.27 -1.75 -10.18
CA ARG A 14 -0.97 -2.28 -9.71
C ARG A 14 -1.10 -3.39 -8.65
N VAL A 15 -2.02 -3.23 -7.70
CA VAL A 15 -2.29 -4.24 -6.66
C VAL A 15 -2.90 -5.49 -7.29
N ALA A 16 -3.93 -5.31 -8.13
CA ALA A 16 -4.56 -6.42 -8.84
C ALA A 16 -3.55 -7.20 -9.68
N GLU A 17 -2.71 -6.49 -10.46
CA GLU A 17 -1.69 -7.10 -11.30
C GLU A 17 -0.70 -7.94 -10.48
N ALA A 18 -0.17 -7.37 -9.38
CA ALA A 18 0.80 -8.06 -8.55
C ALA A 18 0.20 -9.30 -7.87
N LEU A 19 -0.98 -9.17 -7.26
CA LEU A 19 -1.66 -10.28 -6.58
C LEU A 19 -2.11 -11.37 -7.56
N CYS A 20 -2.71 -10.97 -8.69
CA CYS A 20 -3.21 -11.91 -9.69
C CYS A 20 -2.08 -12.79 -10.25
N LYS A 21 -0.97 -12.19 -10.67
CA LYS A 21 0.18 -12.93 -11.19
C LYS A 21 0.79 -13.86 -10.15
N GLU A 22 0.93 -13.41 -8.92
CA GLU A 22 1.55 -14.23 -7.87
C GLU A 22 0.65 -15.39 -7.47
N LEU A 23 -0.66 -15.18 -7.32
CA LEU A 23 -1.63 -16.26 -7.05
C LEU A 23 -1.70 -17.25 -8.22
N PHE A 24 -1.65 -16.78 -9.47
CA PHE A 24 -1.57 -17.63 -10.64
C PHE A 24 -0.31 -18.51 -10.64
N HIS A 25 0.86 -17.93 -10.31
CA HIS A 25 2.11 -18.70 -10.17
C HIS A 25 2.07 -19.70 -9.00
N ALA A 26 1.33 -19.39 -7.94
CA ALA A 26 1.11 -20.30 -6.81
C ALA A 26 0.11 -21.45 -7.15
N GLY A 27 -0.42 -21.49 -8.38
CA GLY A 27 -1.27 -22.59 -8.89
C GLY A 27 -2.77 -22.34 -8.75
N PHE A 28 -3.20 -21.13 -8.40
CA PHE A 28 -4.62 -20.78 -8.43
C PHE A 28 -5.10 -20.56 -9.85
N ARG A 29 -6.32 -20.96 -10.12
CA ARG A 29 -6.99 -20.65 -11.37
C ARG A 29 -7.60 -19.25 -11.28
N ILE A 30 -7.26 -18.40 -12.24
CA ILE A 30 -7.89 -17.10 -12.39
C ILE A 30 -9.01 -17.22 -13.42
N ASP A 31 -10.26 -17.09 -12.98
CA ASP A 31 -11.41 -17.26 -13.88
C ASP A 31 -11.64 -16.00 -14.72
N LYS A 32 -11.69 -14.82 -14.06
CA LYS A 32 -12.04 -13.57 -14.73
C LYS A 32 -11.34 -12.36 -14.13
N ILE A 33 -10.97 -11.43 -15.00
CA ILE A 33 -10.50 -10.08 -14.64
C ILE A 33 -11.48 -9.06 -15.21
N ALA A 34 -12.21 -8.39 -14.33
CA ALA A 34 -13.12 -7.32 -14.70
C ALA A 34 -12.43 -5.96 -14.55
N SER A 35 -12.39 -5.16 -15.62
CA SER A 35 -11.81 -3.80 -15.59
C SER A 35 -12.50 -2.88 -16.60
N GLU A 36 -12.41 -1.56 -16.37
CA GLU A 36 -13.08 -0.57 -17.22
C GLU A 36 -12.61 -0.60 -18.68
N THR A 37 -11.36 -0.99 -18.92
CA THR A 37 -10.79 -1.01 -20.29
C THR A 37 -10.02 -2.31 -20.54
N GLU A 38 -10.13 -2.80 -21.79
CA GLU A 38 -9.36 -3.95 -22.26
C GLU A 38 -7.85 -3.68 -22.20
N ALA A 39 -7.43 -2.46 -22.50
CA ALA A 39 -6.02 -2.06 -22.44
C ALA A 39 -5.38 -2.28 -21.06
N SER A 40 -6.16 -2.21 -19.98
CA SER A 40 -5.65 -2.46 -18.62
C SER A 40 -5.85 -3.90 -18.17
N GLY A 41 -6.99 -4.51 -18.48
CA GLY A 41 -7.38 -5.83 -17.97
C GLY A 41 -7.06 -6.99 -18.92
N GLY A 42 -7.10 -6.77 -20.23
CA GLY A 42 -6.86 -7.83 -21.22
C GLY A 42 -5.46 -8.41 -21.11
N ALA A 43 -4.42 -7.56 -21.10
CA ALA A 43 -3.03 -8.03 -20.96
C ALA A 43 -2.79 -8.80 -19.63
N LEU A 44 -3.46 -8.40 -18.54
CA LEU A 44 -3.39 -9.12 -17.27
C LEU A 44 -4.12 -10.46 -17.37
N ALA A 45 -5.31 -10.50 -17.98
CA ALA A 45 -6.07 -11.70 -18.21
C ALA A 45 -5.28 -12.72 -19.06
N ASP A 46 -4.70 -12.28 -20.18
CA ASP A 46 -3.85 -13.11 -21.03
C ASP A 46 -2.67 -13.70 -20.26
N SER A 47 -2.02 -12.90 -19.39
CA SER A 47 -0.87 -13.35 -18.59
C SER A 47 -1.21 -14.40 -17.54
N CYS A 48 -2.49 -14.57 -17.19
CA CYS A 48 -2.98 -15.49 -16.16
C CYS A 48 -3.99 -16.52 -16.73
N ASN A 49 -4.09 -16.65 -18.06
CA ASN A 49 -5.04 -17.52 -18.75
C ASN A 49 -6.49 -17.33 -18.28
N ALA A 50 -6.87 -16.08 -18.02
CA ALA A 50 -8.17 -15.69 -17.52
C ALA A 50 -9.02 -15.01 -18.61
N GLU A 51 -10.34 -14.97 -18.41
CA GLU A 51 -11.24 -14.15 -19.23
C GLU A 51 -11.14 -12.69 -18.84
N TRP A 52 -11.12 -11.78 -19.82
CA TRP A 52 -11.34 -10.36 -19.57
C TRP A 52 -12.75 -9.92 -19.90
N SER A 53 -13.32 -9.02 -19.11
CA SER A 53 -14.58 -8.34 -19.42
C SER A 53 -14.66 -6.98 -18.73
N SER A 54 -15.46 -6.06 -19.28
CA SER A 54 -15.82 -4.81 -18.60
C SER A 54 -16.97 -4.98 -17.60
N GLU A 55 -17.67 -6.14 -17.63
CA GLU A 55 -18.81 -6.41 -16.78
C GLU A 55 -18.39 -7.01 -15.43
N LEU A 56 -19.02 -6.52 -14.35
CA LEU A 56 -18.84 -7.00 -12.98
C LEU A 56 -19.71 -8.22 -12.65
N HIS A 57 -19.93 -9.09 -13.63
CA HIS A 57 -20.62 -10.36 -13.46
C HIS A 57 -19.61 -11.51 -13.52
N PHE A 58 -19.45 -12.22 -12.42
CA PHE A 58 -18.42 -13.25 -12.25
C PHE A 58 -19.02 -14.65 -12.43
N PRO A 59 -18.21 -15.60 -12.94
CA PRO A 59 -18.65 -17.00 -13.15
C PRO A 59 -19.06 -17.66 -11.82
N ASP A 60 -20.02 -18.58 -11.90
CA ASP A 60 -20.48 -19.37 -10.74
C ASP A 60 -19.37 -20.28 -10.17
N SER A 61 -18.35 -20.59 -10.98
CA SER A 61 -17.17 -21.33 -10.54
C SER A 61 -16.27 -20.53 -9.58
N THR A 62 -16.33 -19.19 -9.64
CA THR A 62 -15.49 -18.31 -8.82
C THR A 62 -15.84 -18.45 -7.33
N LYS A 63 -14.82 -18.71 -6.51
CA LYS A 63 -14.96 -18.86 -5.05
C LYS A 63 -14.52 -17.62 -4.29
N VAL A 64 -13.57 -16.89 -4.84
CA VAL A 64 -13.08 -15.66 -4.25
C VAL A 64 -13.03 -14.55 -5.29
N ILE A 65 -13.57 -13.39 -4.99
CA ILE A 65 -13.42 -12.20 -5.81
C ILE A 65 -12.58 -11.16 -5.04
N ILE A 66 -11.42 -10.81 -5.59
CA ILE A 66 -10.56 -9.75 -5.04
C ILE A 66 -10.89 -8.44 -5.73
N VAL A 67 -11.40 -7.48 -4.98
CA VAL A 67 -11.76 -6.14 -5.47
C VAL A 67 -10.57 -5.20 -5.20
N ALA A 68 -9.82 -4.92 -6.24
CA ALA A 68 -8.60 -4.08 -6.21
C ALA A 68 -8.75 -2.87 -7.14
N VAL A 69 -9.65 -1.98 -6.78
CA VAL A 69 -9.98 -0.74 -7.49
C VAL A 69 -9.58 0.48 -6.65
N PRO A 70 -9.46 1.69 -7.25
CA PRO A 70 -9.26 2.91 -6.47
C PRO A 70 -10.35 3.12 -5.41
N ASP A 71 -9.98 3.63 -4.24
CA ASP A 71 -10.85 3.86 -3.08
C ASP A 71 -12.17 4.56 -3.45
N ARG A 72 -12.10 5.58 -4.31
CA ARG A 72 -13.27 6.32 -4.80
C ARG A 72 -14.28 5.48 -5.60
N ARG A 73 -13.88 4.32 -6.11
CA ARG A 73 -14.72 3.41 -6.93
C ARG A 73 -15.19 2.19 -6.14
N LEU A 74 -14.63 1.96 -4.96
CA LEU A 74 -14.86 0.73 -4.21
C LEU A 74 -16.33 0.51 -3.90
N ARG A 75 -17.03 1.52 -3.38
CA ARG A 75 -18.47 1.42 -3.04
C ARG A 75 -19.33 1.10 -4.25
N ASP A 76 -19.08 1.75 -5.38
CA ASP A 76 -19.83 1.53 -6.62
C ASP A 76 -19.63 0.10 -7.13
N VAL A 77 -18.37 -0.34 -7.19
CA VAL A 77 -18.02 -1.71 -7.66
C VAL A 77 -18.67 -2.76 -6.77
N LEU A 78 -18.59 -2.63 -5.45
CA LEU A 78 -19.24 -3.55 -4.50
C LEU A 78 -20.78 -3.55 -4.65
N GLY A 79 -21.39 -2.43 -5.03
CA GLY A 79 -22.82 -2.34 -5.28
C GLY A 79 -23.29 -2.96 -6.60
N TRP A 80 -22.41 -3.07 -7.59
CA TRP A 80 -22.75 -3.56 -8.94
C TRP A 80 -22.30 -5.00 -9.21
N ILE A 81 -21.44 -5.54 -8.35
CA ILE A 81 -20.88 -6.87 -8.51
C ILE A 81 -21.97 -7.95 -8.46
N LYS A 82 -21.93 -8.88 -9.43
CA LYS A 82 -22.83 -10.04 -9.51
C LYS A 82 -22.01 -11.31 -9.37
N PHE A 83 -22.42 -12.18 -8.49
CA PHE A 83 -21.67 -13.38 -8.08
C PHE A 83 -22.60 -14.48 -7.59
N ALA A 84 -22.14 -15.73 -7.57
CA ALA A 84 -22.87 -16.87 -7.04
C ALA A 84 -22.94 -16.84 -5.49
N PRO A 85 -24.00 -17.39 -4.89
CA PRO A 85 -24.06 -17.58 -3.44
C PRO A 85 -22.85 -18.35 -2.91
N GLY A 86 -22.34 -17.94 -1.74
CA GLY A 86 -21.17 -18.57 -1.13
C GLY A 86 -19.81 -18.12 -1.74
N THR A 87 -19.79 -17.09 -2.57
CA THR A 87 -18.56 -16.47 -3.03
C THR A 87 -18.05 -15.47 -1.97
N LEU A 88 -16.80 -15.62 -1.56
CA LEU A 88 -16.12 -14.65 -0.71
C LEU A 88 -15.71 -13.42 -1.53
N ILE A 89 -16.08 -12.23 -1.09
CA ILE A 89 -15.68 -10.98 -1.72
C ILE A 89 -14.74 -10.24 -0.77
N ALA A 90 -13.52 -9.98 -1.22
CA ALA A 90 -12.52 -9.27 -0.42
C ALA A 90 -12.00 -8.03 -1.17
N HIS A 91 -11.88 -6.89 -0.47
CA HIS A 91 -11.23 -5.72 -1.05
C HIS A 91 -9.79 -5.53 -0.52
N THR A 92 -9.01 -4.73 -1.26
CA THR A 92 -7.61 -4.46 -0.94
C THR A 92 -7.36 -3.03 -0.45
N ALA A 93 -8.38 -2.31 -0.02
CA ALA A 93 -8.25 -0.93 0.45
C ALA A 93 -7.85 -0.88 1.94
N GLY A 94 -6.88 -0.03 2.27
CA GLY A 94 -6.44 0.18 3.65
C GLY A 94 -7.38 1.03 4.49
N SER A 95 -8.20 1.88 3.84
CA SER A 95 -8.99 2.95 4.47
C SER A 95 -10.44 2.58 4.77
N PHE A 96 -10.92 1.38 4.35
CA PHE A 96 -12.31 0.98 4.50
C PHE A 96 -12.44 -0.30 5.34
N GLY A 97 -13.51 -0.37 6.14
CA GLY A 97 -13.88 -1.54 6.94
C GLY A 97 -14.88 -2.46 6.25
N LEU A 98 -15.34 -3.47 7.00
CA LEU A 98 -16.39 -4.39 6.54
C LEU A 98 -17.76 -3.70 6.34
N ASP A 99 -17.95 -2.51 6.90
CA ASP A 99 -19.15 -1.70 6.78
C ASP A 99 -19.39 -1.12 5.38
N ILE A 100 -18.36 -1.10 4.51
CA ILE A 100 -18.52 -0.65 3.13
C ILE A 100 -19.29 -1.63 2.25
N PHE A 101 -19.31 -2.92 2.64
CA PHE A 101 -19.99 -3.95 1.86
C PHE A 101 -21.51 -3.82 1.95
N PRO A 102 -22.23 -3.92 0.81
CA PRO A 102 -23.67 -4.05 0.80
C PRO A 102 -24.15 -5.27 1.59
N GLU A 103 -25.36 -5.18 2.18
CA GLU A 103 -25.93 -6.24 3.04
C GLU A 103 -26.05 -7.61 2.36
N GLN A 104 -26.26 -7.63 1.04
CA GLN A 104 -26.36 -8.88 0.27
C GLN A 104 -25.05 -9.67 0.17
N ILE A 105 -23.91 -9.07 0.52
CA ILE A 105 -22.62 -9.74 0.55
C ILE A 105 -22.40 -10.34 1.94
N ASN A 106 -22.67 -11.63 2.08
CA ASN A 106 -22.58 -12.34 3.35
C ASN A 106 -21.12 -12.68 3.71
N GLN A 107 -20.42 -13.40 2.81
CA GLN A 107 -19.00 -13.73 2.97
C GLN A 107 -18.14 -12.58 2.44
N LYS A 108 -17.52 -11.84 3.34
CA LYS A 108 -16.78 -10.62 3.02
C LYS A 108 -15.53 -10.50 3.84
N GLY A 109 -14.53 -9.83 3.25
CA GLY A 109 -13.27 -9.62 3.95
C GLY A 109 -12.39 -8.54 3.34
N ILE A 110 -11.28 -8.35 3.97
CA ILE A 110 -10.24 -7.41 3.57
C ILE A 110 -8.95 -8.19 3.39
N PHE A 111 -8.35 -8.06 2.23
CA PHE A 111 -7.10 -8.69 1.83
C PHE A 111 -6.10 -7.60 1.48
N TYR A 112 -5.56 -6.93 2.53
CA TYR A 112 -4.74 -5.75 2.35
C TYR A 112 -3.25 -6.06 2.47
N PRO A 113 -2.51 -6.10 1.33
CA PRO A 113 -1.05 -6.19 1.36
C PRO A 113 -0.45 -4.84 1.75
N LEU A 114 0.27 -4.80 2.87
CA LEU A 114 0.93 -3.59 3.36
C LEU A 114 2.23 -3.35 2.58
N GLN A 115 2.10 -2.79 1.38
CA GLN A 115 3.21 -2.55 0.46
C GLN A 115 2.93 -1.36 -0.46
N THR A 116 4.00 -0.79 -1.02
CA THR A 116 3.93 0.20 -2.10
C THR A 116 4.03 -0.49 -3.46
N PHE A 117 3.00 -0.34 -4.29
CA PHE A 117 2.94 -0.95 -5.62
C PHE A 117 3.26 0.09 -6.71
N SER A 118 4.27 -0.17 -7.53
CA SER A 118 4.69 0.68 -8.65
C SER A 118 4.66 -0.08 -9.96
N LYS A 119 4.36 0.60 -11.08
CA LYS A 119 4.45 -0.02 -12.41
C LYS A 119 5.89 -0.51 -12.66
N ASN A 120 6.02 -1.63 -13.32
CA ASN A 120 7.30 -2.21 -13.77
C ASN A 120 8.29 -2.57 -12.63
N ARG A 121 7.82 -2.65 -11.39
CA ARG A 121 8.63 -3.13 -10.27
C ARG A 121 8.06 -4.46 -9.77
N LYS A 122 8.85 -5.53 -9.87
CA LYS A 122 8.50 -6.83 -9.29
C LYS A 122 8.48 -6.70 -7.76
N ILE A 123 7.38 -7.12 -7.15
CA ILE A 123 7.22 -7.16 -5.69
C ILE A 123 7.76 -8.52 -5.20
N ASN A 124 8.49 -8.51 -4.10
CA ASN A 124 8.80 -9.71 -3.35
C ASN A 124 7.69 -9.90 -2.29
N PHE A 125 7.00 -11.03 -2.36
CA PHE A 125 5.94 -11.37 -1.42
C PHE A 125 6.43 -12.12 -0.18
N VAL A 126 7.68 -12.59 -0.17
CA VAL A 126 8.24 -13.26 1.01
C VAL A 126 8.19 -12.30 2.21
N ASP A 127 7.54 -12.76 3.28
CA ASP A 127 7.30 -12.00 4.52
C ASP A 127 6.52 -10.68 4.35
N LEU A 128 5.89 -10.45 3.18
CA LEU A 128 5.06 -9.27 2.97
C LEU A 128 3.85 -9.32 3.92
N PRO A 129 3.63 -8.27 4.75
CA PRO A 129 2.51 -8.27 5.67
C PRO A 129 1.17 -8.19 4.92
N PHE A 130 0.28 -9.15 5.19
CA PHE A 130 -1.13 -9.09 4.81
C PHE A 130 -1.96 -8.79 6.05
N LEU A 131 -2.66 -7.66 6.04
CA LEU A 131 -3.59 -7.28 7.08
C LEU A 131 -4.98 -7.78 6.67
N LEU A 132 -5.48 -8.77 7.40
CA LEU A 132 -6.72 -9.47 7.09
C LEU A 132 -7.81 -9.10 8.10
N GLU A 133 -9.03 -8.96 7.59
CA GLU A 133 -10.26 -8.85 8.37
C GLU A 133 -11.38 -9.56 7.63
N SER A 134 -12.30 -10.23 8.30
CA SER A 134 -13.39 -10.97 7.65
C SER A 134 -14.63 -11.05 8.51
N SER A 135 -15.75 -11.39 7.88
CA SER A 135 -17.06 -11.51 8.54
C SER A 135 -17.21 -12.77 9.38
N ASP A 136 -16.42 -13.82 9.11
CA ASP A 136 -16.57 -15.15 9.69
C ASP A 136 -15.26 -15.95 9.61
N ASP A 137 -15.22 -17.09 10.34
CA ASP A 137 -14.03 -17.93 10.43
C ASP A 137 -13.66 -18.61 9.11
N GLU A 138 -14.65 -19.01 8.30
CA GLU A 138 -14.40 -19.64 6.99
C GLU A 138 -13.73 -18.65 6.04
N SER A 139 -14.25 -17.43 5.98
CA SER A 139 -13.65 -16.32 5.22
C SER A 139 -12.23 -16.00 5.71
N SER A 140 -11.99 -16.04 7.04
CA SER A 140 -10.65 -15.86 7.63
C SER A 140 -9.65 -16.89 7.12
N GLU A 141 -10.02 -18.18 7.13
CA GLU A 141 -9.14 -19.26 6.69
C GLU A 141 -8.87 -19.22 5.18
N ILE A 142 -9.86 -18.83 4.37
CA ILE A 142 -9.66 -18.65 2.94
C ILE A 142 -8.65 -17.55 2.68
N LEU A 143 -8.82 -16.36 3.29
CA LEU A 143 -7.90 -15.23 3.11
C LEU A 143 -6.50 -15.55 3.63
N ARG A 144 -6.38 -16.23 4.78
CA ARG A 144 -5.10 -16.71 5.31
C ARG A 144 -4.40 -17.61 4.28
N SER A 145 -5.10 -18.63 3.78
CA SER A 145 -4.56 -19.58 2.81
C SER A 145 -4.06 -18.89 1.54
N LEU A 146 -4.79 -17.89 1.04
CA LEU A 146 -4.36 -17.09 -0.11
C LEU A 146 -3.05 -16.34 0.16
N ALA A 147 -2.94 -15.65 1.30
CA ALA A 147 -1.75 -14.89 1.65
C ALA A 147 -0.52 -15.79 1.85
N GLU A 148 -0.69 -16.91 2.58
CA GLU A 148 0.38 -17.87 2.85
C GLU A 148 0.85 -18.61 1.60
N SER A 149 -0.05 -18.88 0.64
CA SER A 149 0.31 -19.53 -0.63
C SER A 149 1.28 -18.71 -1.49
N ILE A 150 1.34 -17.41 -1.27
CA ILE A 150 2.26 -16.47 -1.92
C ILE A 150 3.34 -15.96 -0.96
N PHE A 151 3.64 -16.75 0.08
CA PHE A 151 4.67 -16.47 1.08
C PHE A 151 4.44 -15.20 1.91
N GLY A 152 3.23 -14.66 1.93
CA GLY A 152 2.88 -13.51 2.75
C GLY A 152 2.81 -13.85 4.24
N LYS A 153 3.09 -12.87 5.08
CA LYS A 153 2.93 -12.98 6.54
C LYS A 153 1.59 -12.40 6.97
N VAL A 154 0.78 -13.23 7.62
CA VAL A 154 -0.61 -12.88 7.96
C VAL A 154 -0.69 -12.20 9.32
N TYR A 155 -1.48 -11.12 9.38
CA TYR A 155 -1.89 -10.43 10.59
C TYR A 155 -3.40 -10.21 10.54
N PHE A 156 -4.13 -10.77 11.49
CA PHE A 156 -5.54 -10.42 11.69
C PHE A 156 -5.62 -9.13 12.47
N VAL A 157 -6.33 -8.17 11.92
CA VAL A 157 -6.48 -6.82 12.49
C VAL A 157 -7.92 -6.36 12.31
N ASP A 158 -8.38 -5.52 13.21
CA ASP A 158 -9.64 -4.81 13.00
C ASP A 158 -9.48 -3.60 12.06
N THR A 159 -10.58 -2.97 11.73
CA THR A 159 -10.62 -1.81 10.85
C THR A 159 -9.75 -0.66 11.37
N GLU A 160 -9.82 -0.34 12.68
CA GLU A 160 -9.06 0.77 13.26
C GLU A 160 -7.56 0.51 13.22
N GLN A 161 -7.13 -0.69 13.62
CA GLN A 161 -5.73 -1.11 13.57
C GLN A 161 -5.18 -1.04 12.13
N ARG A 162 -5.96 -1.53 11.15
CA ARG A 162 -5.55 -1.46 9.74
C ARG A 162 -5.40 -0.02 9.24
N MET A 163 -6.36 0.84 9.56
CA MET A 163 -6.31 2.26 9.18
C MET A 163 -5.09 2.96 9.81
N MET A 164 -4.78 2.67 11.07
CA MET A 164 -3.60 3.21 11.73
C MET A 164 -2.29 2.69 11.11
N LEU A 165 -2.21 1.41 10.75
CA LEU A 165 -1.05 0.84 10.06
C LEU A 165 -0.91 1.42 8.64
N HIS A 166 -2.02 1.63 7.93
CA HIS A 166 -2.00 2.32 6.64
C HIS A 166 -1.49 3.77 6.78
N LEU A 167 -1.96 4.51 7.78
CA LEU A 167 -1.47 5.85 8.08
C LEU A 167 0.03 5.86 8.43
N ALA A 168 0.49 4.91 9.24
CA ALA A 168 1.91 4.75 9.55
C ALA A 168 2.75 4.51 8.27
N ALA A 169 2.25 3.69 7.33
CA ALA A 169 2.90 3.47 6.04
C ALA A 169 2.95 4.74 5.17
N ILE A 170 1.96 5.61 5.24
CA ILE A 170 1.98 6.92 4.55
C ILE A 170 3.15 7.76 5.07
N PHE A 171 3.32 7.87 6.39
CA PHE A 171 4.45 8.58 6.99
C PHE A 171 5.79 7.95 6.60
N ALA A 172 5.92 6.64 6.80
CA ALA A 172 7.19 5.94 6.60
C ALA A 172 7.61 5.81 5.13
N CYS A 173 6.66 5.78 4.19
CA CYS A 173 6.95 5.53 2.78
C CYS A 173 6.58 6.70 1.87
N ASN A 174 5.33 7.17 1.88
CA ASN A 174 4.88 8.18 0.93
C ASN A 174 5.52 9.54 1.22
N PHE A 175 5.49 9.98 2.48
CA PHE A 175 6.12 11.25 2.86
C PHE A 175 7.64 11.18 2.78
N THR A 176 8.25 10.06 3.15
CA THR A 176 9.70 9.85 2.94
C THR A 176 10.07 10.00 1.47
N ASN A 177 9.33 9.37 0.55
CA ASN A 177 9.59 9.54 -0.89
C ASN A 177 9.41 11.00 -1.33
N HIS A 178 8.42 11.71 -0.81
CA HIS A 178 8.24 13.13 -1.11
C HIS A 178 9.41 13.97 -0.59
N MET A 179 9.93 13.68 0.60
CA MET A 179 11.14 14.36 1.13
C MET A 179 12.38 14.11 0.25
N LEU A 180 12.49 12.93 -0.37
CA LEU A 180 13.54 12.67 -1.37
C LEU A 180 13.34 13.56 -2.62
N THR A 181 12.09 13.78 -3.04
CA THR A 181 11.75 14.68 -4.16
C THR A 181 12.14 16.12 -3.82
N VAL A 182 11.82 16.59 -2.63
CA VAL A 182 12.23 17.91 -2.11
C VAL A 182 13.75 18.04 -2.06
N GLY A 183 14.44 17.04 -1.50
CA GLY A 183 15.91 17.00 -1.48
C GLY A 183 16.54 17.06 -2.86
N LYS A 184 15.96 16.37 -3.85
CA LYS A 184 16.37 16.45 -5.25
C LYS A 184 16.23 17.88 -5.80
N GLU A 185 15.12 18.55 -5.54
CA GLU A 185 14.89 19.94 -6.00
C GLU A 185 15.93 20.90 -5.45
N VAL A 186 16.21 20.81 -4.14
CA VAL A 186 17.23 21.64 -3.48
C VAL A 186 18.65 21.35 -4.01
N ALA A 187 18.99 20.06 -4.24
CA ALA A 187 20.29 19.69 -4.81
C ALA A 187 20.47 20.25 -6.24
N LEU A 188 19.43 20.13 -7.07
CA LEU A 188 19.45 20.72 -8.42
C LEU A 188 19.61 22.23 -8.39
N LYS A 189 19.00 22.93 -7.45
CA LYS A 189 19.17 24.37 -7.24
C LYS A 189 20.61 24.74 -6.88
N ALA A 190 21.32 23.85 -6.18
CA ALA A 190 22.73 24.00 -5.87
C ALA A 190 23.68 23.56 -7.00
N GLY A 191 23.15 23.12 -8.16
CA GLY A 191 23.94 22.69 -9.32
C GLY A 191 24.38 21.23 -9.28
N PHE A 192 23.79 20.39 -8.40
CA PHE A 192 24.13 18.98 -8.28
C PHE A 192 22.96 18.07 -8.66
N SER A 193 23.28 16.92 -9.22
CA SER A 193 22.28 15.87 -9.47
C SER A 193 21.90 15.16 -8.16
N PHE A 194 20.74 14.46 -8.16
CA PHE A 194 20.21 13.76 -6.98
C PHE A 194 21.16 12.66 -6.46
N GLU A 195 21.93 12.07 -7.36
CA GLU A 195 22.85 10.96 -7.08
C GLU A 195 23.87 11.30 -5.98
N ILE A 196 24.23 12.59 -5.82
CA ILE A 196 25.15 13.03 -4.75
C ILE A 196 24.62 12.71 -3.35
N LEU A 197 23.29 12.65 -3.18
CA LEU A 197 22.63 12.35 -1.92
C LEU A 197 22.49 10.84 -1.66
N THR A 198 22.68 10.00 -2.68
CA THR A 198 22.42 8.56 -2.57
C THR A 198 23.15 7.87 -1.43
N PRO A 199 24.46 8.07 -1.20
CA PRO A 199 25.17 7.45 -0.07
C PRO A 199 24.59 7.87 1.29
N LEU A 200 24.28 9.16 1.45
CA LEU A 200 23.71 9.71 2.69
C LEU A 200 22.31 9.17 2.97
N ILE A 201 21.47 9.04 1.92
CA ILE A 201 20.12 8.47 2.05
C ILE A 201 20.19 7.01 2.50
N LYS A 202 21.05 6.20 1.86
CA LYS A 202 21.25 4.80 2.23
C LYS A 202 21.68 4.65 3.68
N GLU A 203 22.67 5.44 4.12
CA GLU A 203 23.17 5.44 5.49
C GLU A 203 22.08 5.84 6.48
N THR A 204 21.28 6.87 6.17
CA THR A 204 20.18 7.32 7.02
C THR A 204 19.15 6.22 7.24
N ILE A 205 18.74 5.52 6.16
CA ILE A 205 17.77 4.43 6.24
C ILE A 205 18.36 3.22 6.98
N SER A 206 19.60 2.81 6.64
CA SER A 206 20.25 1.68 7.32
C SER A 206 20.34 1.91 8.82
N LYS A 207 20.86 3.06 9.22
CA LYS A 207 20.99 3.42 10.63
C LYS A 207 19.66 3.46 11.38
N ALA A 208 18.60 3.94 10.72
CA ALA A 208 17.26 3.95 11.31
C ALA A 208 16.68 2.54 11.49
N MET A 209 16.99 1.61 10.58
CA MET A 209 16.58 0.21 10.70
C MET A 209 17.38 -0.55 11.76
N ASP A 210 18.70 -0.28 11.86
CA ASP A 210 19.59 -0.98 12.77
C ASP A 210 19.44 -0.53 14.25
N ASN A 211 19.28 0.77 14.47
CA ASN A 211 19.30 1.38 15.81
C ASN A 211 17.91 1.90 16.28
N GLY A 212 16.92 1.82 15.42
CA GLY A 212 15.62 2.47 15.58
C GLY A 212 15.64 3.95 15.15
N PRO A 213 14.53 4.47 14.60
CA PRO A 213 14.44 5.83 14.09
C PRO A 213 14.68 6.88 15.18
N ASP A 214 14.20 6.63 16.38
CA ASP A 214 14.33 7.54 17.53
C ASP A 214 15.77 7.81 17.94
N ASN A 215 16.64 6.80 17.83
CA ASN A 215 18.05 6.88 18.20
C ASN A 215 18.95 7.34 17.04
N SER A 216 18.36 7.50 15.86
CA SER A 216 19.09 7.79 14.63
C SER A 216 18.96 9.24 14.17
N GLN A 217 18.08 10.02 14.79
CA GLN A 217 17.83 11.40 14.40
C GLN A 217 19.06 12.29 14.67
N THR A 218 19.43 13.08 13.69
CA THR A 218 20.52 14.06 13.74
C THR A 218 20.08 15.39 13.14
N GLY A 219 20.95 16.38 13.14
CA GLY A 219 20.72 17.64 12.45
C GLY A 219 20.55 18.85 13.39
N PRO A 220 20.36 20.05 12.83
CA PRO A 220 20.28 21.29 13.61
C PRO A 220 19.07 21.35 14.55
N ALA A 221 17.95 20.72 14.16
CA ALA A 221 16.73 20.68 14.97
C ALA A 221 16.95 20.01 16.34
N VAL A 222 17.55 18.80 16.35
CA VAL A 222 17.86 18.07 17.60
C VAL A 222 18.84 18.82 18.48
N ARG A 223 19.80 19.52 17.87
CA ARG A 223 20.81 20.32 18.60
C ARG A 223 20.34 21.72 18.98
N HIS A 224 19.10 22.09 18.65
CA HIS A 224 18.55 23.44 18.86
C HIS A 224 19.40 24.55 18.21
N ASP A 225 20.07 24.28 17.08
CA ASP A 225 20.94 25.21 16.37
C ASP A 225 20.12 26.23 15.56
N GLN A 226 19.60 27.23 16.25
CA GLN A 226 18.76 28.27 15.69
C GLN A 226 19.44 29.05 14.56
N ASN A 227 20.75 29.32 14.68
CA ASN A 227 21.49 30.04 13.65
C ASN A 227 21.52 29.28 12.30
N THR A 228 21.72 27.97 12.35
CA THR A 228 21.70 27.12 11.15
C THR A 228 20.30 27.03 10.57
N ILE A 229 19.26 26.88 11.40
CA ILE A 229 17.85 26.83 10.97
C ILE A 229 17.47 28.11 10.21
N GLU A 230 17.80 29.29 10.75
CA GLU A 230 17.52 30.58 10.10
C GLU A 230 18.25 30.74 8.76
N LYS A 231 19.51 30.29 8.67
CA LYS A 231 20.26 30.28 7.40
C LYS A 231 19.60 29.41 6.36
N HIS A 232 19.14 28.22 6.75
CA HIS A 232 18.44 27.32 5.83
C HIS A 232 17.11 27.90 5.34
N LEU A 233 16.33 28.53 6.22
CA LEU A 233 15.11 29.24 5.83
C LEU A 233 15.38 30.38 4.84
N LYS A 234 16.48 31.15 5.03
CA LYS A 234 16.89 32.18 4.06
C LYS A 234 17.30 31.58 2.72
N LEU A 235 18.02 30.47 2.70
CA LEU A 235 18.41 29.77 1.46
C LEU A 235 17.18 29.24 0.69
N LEU A 236 16.10 28.89 1.38
CA LEU A 236 14.84 28.44 0.80
C LEU A 236 13.91 29.58 0.36
N SER A 237 14.35 30.85 0.39
CA SER A 237 13.53 32.00 0.00
C SER A 237 13.00 31.96 -1.44
N PHE A 238 13.55 31.12 -2.29
CA PHE A 238 13.07 30.87 -3.66
C PHE A 238 11.77 30.07 -3.71
N SER A 239 11.36 29.40 -2.63
CA SER A 239 10.14 28.59 -2.54
C SER A 239 9.49 28.71 -1.15
N PRO A 240 8.43 29.53 -1.02
CA PRO A 240 7.67 29.63 0.23
C PRO A 240 7.07 28.30 0.71
N GLU A 241 6.80 27.39 -0.20
CA GLU A 241 6.28 26.06 0.11
C GLU A 241 7.36 25.21 0.81
N LEU A 242 8.57 25.17 0.27
CA LEU A 242 9.68 24.44 0.88
C LEU A 242 10.10 25.05 2.23
N GLN A 243 10.01 26.38 2.38
CA GLN A 243 10.22 27.02 3.68
C GLN A 243 9.23 26.51 4.73
N ARG A 244 7.94 26.41 4.37
CA ARG A 244 6.91 25.90 5.30
C ARG A 244 7.16 24.43 5.68
N ILE A 245 7.46 23.58 4.70
CA ILE A 245 7.78 22.17 4.95
C ILE A 245 8.99 22.06 5.90
N TYR A 246 10.04 22.82 5.65
CA TYR A 246 11.25 22.82 6.47
C TYR A 246 10.95 23.28 7.90
N ASP A 247 10.20 24.37 8.07
CA ASP A 247 9.85 24.92 9.38
C ASP A 247 8.97 23.95 10.19
N GLU A 248 7.92 23.40 9.58
CA GLU A 248 7.03 22.45 10.25
C GLU A 248 7.76 21.16 10.66
N MET A 249 8.59 20.59 9.79
CA MET A 249 9.39 19.42 10.12
C MET A 249 10.40 19.70 11.21
N THR A 250 11.04 20.89 11.17
CA THR A 250 11.99 21.33 12.20
C THR A 250 11.31 21.45 13.56
N ARG A 251 10.14 22.07 13.63
CA ARG A 251 9.33 22.19 14.85
C ARG A 251 8.92 20.84 15.39
N SER A 252 8.42 19.96 14.51
CA SER A 252 8.01 18.60 14.88
C SER A 252 9.17 17.82 15.51
N ILE A 253 10.38 17.90 14.93
CA ILE A 253 11.57 17.24 15.47
C ILE A 253 11.93 17.84 16.85
N ILE A 254 11.97 19.15 16.97
CA ILE A 254 12.29 19.81 18.24
C ILE A 254 11.31 19.38 19.34
N GLU A 255 10.01 19.40 19.05
CA GLU A 255 8.97 19.04 20.02
C GLU A 255 9.10 17.57 20.47
N TYR A 256 9.27 16.66 19.51
CA TYR A 256 9.38 15.23 19.76
C TYR A 256 10.57 14.89 20.66
N TYR A 257 11.73 15.50 20.42
CA TYR A 257 12.96 15.19 21.17
C TYR A 257 13.06 15.95 22.51
N LYS A 258 12.39 17.09 22.69
CA LYS A 258 12.26 17.74 24.00
C LYS A 258 11.60 16.87 25.07
N THR A 259 10.69 16.01 24.66
CA THR A 259 9.94 15.13 25.58
C THR A 259 10.73 13.88 25.97
N LYS A 260 11.79 13.52 25.23
CA LYS A 260 12.63 12.34 25.51
C LYS A 260 13.84 12.63 26.40
N ASP A 261 14.24 13.88 26.52
CA ASP A 261 15.34 14.33 27.41
C ASP A 261 14.86 14.54 28.87
N LYS A 262 13.61 14.20 29.17
CA LYS A 262 13.00 14.14 30.50
C LYS A 262 12.79 12.71 30.94
#